data_9ad5f264506f02a95e643cc1822669bc
#
_entry.id   9ad5f264506f02a95e643cc1822669bc
#
_cell.length_a   1.000
_cell.length_b   1.000
_cell.length_c   1.000
_cell.angle_alpha   90.00
_cell.angle_beta   90.00
_cell.angle_gamma   90.00
#
_symmetry.space_group_name_H-M   'P 1'
#
loop_
_entity.id
_entity.type
_entity.pdbx_description
1 polymer ?
#
loop_
_entity_poly.entity_id
_entity_poly.type
_entity_poly.pdbx_seq_one_letter_code
_entity_poly.pdbx_strand_id
1 'polypeptide(L)'
;MVGDRLATDLVDLTNDLSALDGEGFWAVVVPFDGDPVCARFATVRPAVPWPGERWRGPRTDQWTTSLDQAAFEAGVRDIREAIGRGDVYQVNLTRRLSAPHVPGAGTSGDIAALGAALAAGNPAPYAAVVRVPGADLAVASASPEQFLRREGDRVWS
;
A
#
# COMPACT_ATOMS: atom_id res chain seq x y z
N MET A 1 3.27 -9.03 -5.23
CA MET A 1 2.01 -9.46 -5.90
C MET A 1 1.18 -8.23 -6.16
N VAL A 2 0.67 -8.05 -7.34
CA VAL A 2 -0.21 -6.94 -7.73
C VAL A 2 -1.33 -7.53 -8.60
N GLY A 3 -2.58 -7.37 -8.15
CA GLY A 3 -3.72 -8.03 -8.78
C GLY A 3 -3.53 -9.55 -8.84
N ASP A 4 -3.64 -10.10 -10.03
CA ASP A 4 -3.47 -11.53 -10.35
C ASP A 4 -2.03 -11.94 -10.68
N ARG A 5 -1.04 -11.05 -10.50
CA ARG A 5 0.37 -11.27 -10.86
C ARG A 5 1.26 -11.37 -9.64
N LEU A 6 2.15 -12.35 -9.67
CA LEU A 6 3.26 -12.51 -8.74
C LEU A 6 4.58 -12.28 -9.48
N ALA A 7 5.33 -11.26 -9.08
CA ALA A 7 6.65 -10.98 -9.58
C ALA A 7 7.71 -11.44 -8.56
N THR A 8 8.76 -12.10 -9.04
CA THR A 8 9.90 -12.61 -8.25
C THR A 8 11.20 -12.34 -9.01
N ASP A 9 12.32 -12.66 -8.36
CA ASP A 9 13.67 -12.48 -8.91
C ASP A 9 13.97 -11.00 -9.19
N LEU A 10 14.23 -10.26 -8.10
CA LEU A 10 14.63 -8.85 -8.16
C LEU A 10 15.96 -8.73 -8.93
N VAL A 11 15.97 -7.96 -10.01
CA VAL A 11 17.13 -7.76 -10.89
C VAL A 11 17.61 -6.32 -10.92
N ASP A 12 16.79 -5.37 -10.48
CA ASP A 12 17.15 -3.97 -10.43
C ASP A 12 16.40 -3.24 -9.31
N LEU A 13 17.06 -2.28 -8.66
CA LEU A 13 16.50 -1.48 -7.58
C LEU A 13 17.06 -0.06 -7.66
N THR A 14 16.19 0.93 -7.85
CA THR A 14 16.58 2.33 -7.98
C THR A 14 15.52 3.26 -7.42
N ASN A 15 15.88 4.50 -7.13
CA ASN A 15 14.96 5.61 -6.84
C ASN A 15 14.77 6.56 -8.03
N ASP A 16 15.41 6.29 -9.16
CA ASP A 16 15.27 7.06 -10.38
C ASP A 16 14.06 6.59 -11.19
N LEU A 17 13.03 7.43 -11.28
CA LEU A 17 11.83 7.14 -12.07
C LEU A 17 12.10 7.02 -13.57
N SER A 18 13.21 7.58 -14.11
CA SER A 18 13.55 7.44 -15.52
C SER A 18 13.86 6.00 -15.92
N ALA A 19 14.20 5.13 -14.96
CA ALA A 19 14.37 3.69 -15.18
C ALA A 19 13.10 3.01 -15.70
N LEU A 20 11.92 3.59 -15.45
CA LEU A 20 10.62 3.07 -15.93
C LEU A 20 10.41 3.24 -17.43
N ASP A 21 11.22 4.04 -18.10
CA ASP A 21 11.24 4.14 -19.57
C ASP A 21 11.85 2.90 -20.23
N GLY A 22 12.55 2.07 -19.44
CA GLY A 22 13.08 0.77 -19.85
C GLY A 22 12.03 -0.33 -19.84
N GLU A 23 12.38 -1.45 -20.49
CA GLU A 23 11.50 -2.62 -20.55
C GLU A 23 11.50 -3.43 -19.25
N GLY A 24 10.43 -4.20 -19.04
CA GLY A 24 10.30 -5.15 -17.95
C GLY A 24 9.13 -4.88 -17.02
N PHE A 25 9.03 -5.68 -15.98
CA PHE A 25 8.01 -5.51 -14.95
C PHE A 25 8.61 -4.77 -13.75
N TRP A 26 8.08 -3.62 -13.47
CA TRP A 26 8.45 -2.78 -12.35
C TRP A 26 7.34 -2.72 -11.31
N ALA A 27 7.68 -2.95 -10.05
CA ALA A 27 6.85 -2.57 -8.92
C ALA A 27 7.39 -1.24 -8.37
N VAL A 28 6.50 -0.24 -8.27
CA VAL A 28 6.89 1.10 -7.86
C VAL A 28 6.08 1.52 -6.64
N VAL A 29 6.78 2.04 -5.64
CA VAL A 29 6.15 2.66 -4.47
C VAL A 29 6.68 4.09 -4.37
N VAL A 30 5.77 5.05 -4.47
CA VAL A 30 6.08 6.48 -4.34
C VAL A 30 5.47 6.96 -3.02
N PRO A 31 6.27 7.15 -1.97
CA PRO A 31 5.76 7.74 -0.73
C PRO A 31 5.41 9.22 -0.95
N PHE A 32 4.52 9.77 -0.11
CA PHE A 32 4.23 11.20 -0.13
C PHE A 32 5.47 12.03 0.22
N ASP A 33 6.19 11.61 1.26
CA ASP A 33 7.48 12.17 1.67
C ASP A 33 8.56 11.12 1.46
N GLY A 34 9.61 11.45 0.71
CA GLY A 34 10.78 10.60 0.48
C GLY A 34 10.93 10.12 -0.96
N ASP A 35 11.98 9.35 -1.19
CA ASP A 35 12.35 8.88 -2.51
C ASP A 35 11.46 7.71 -2.98
N PRO A 36 11.14 7.62 -4.28
CA PRO A 36 10.47 6.47 -4.82
C PRO A 36 11.33 5.20 -4.73
N VAL A 37 10.67 4.06 -4.67
CA VAL A 37 11.31 2.75 -4.78
C VAL A 37 10.82 2.08 -6.05
N CYS A 38 11.71 1.89 -7.02
CA CYS A 38 11.46 1.23 -8.28
C CYS A 38 12.19 -0.11 -8.29
N ALA A 39 11.46 -1.20 -8.27
CA ALA A 39 12.00 -2.55 -8.21
C ALA A 39 11.60 -3.34 -9.46
N ARG A 40 12.60 -3.77 -10.27
CA ARG A 40 12.41 -4.57 -11.48
C ARG A 40 12.55 -6.06 -11.17
N PHE A 41 11.63 -6.84 -11.70
CA PHE A 41 11.59 -8.28 -11.50
C PHE A 41 11.72 -9.01 -12.83
N ALA A 42 12.52 -10.10 -12.84
CA ALA A 42 12.74 -10.90 -14.03
C ALA A 42 11.60 -11.87 -14.32
N THR A 43 10.94 -12.39 -13.29
CA THR A 43 9.91 -13.42 -13.42
C THR A 43 8.55 -12.87 -13.03
N VAL A 44 7.57 -13.01 -13.92
CA VAL A 44 6.15 -12.67 -13.65
C VAL A 44 5.29 -13.89 -13.97
N ARG A 45 4.46 -14.28 -13.02
CA ARG A 45 3.58 -15.46 -13.15
C ARG A 45 2.23 -15.17 -12.48
N PRO A 46 1.21 -15.99 -12.73
CA PRO A 46 -0.06 -15.88 -12.01
C PRO A 46 0.16 -15.93 -10.49
N ALA A 47 -0.57 -15.10 -9.77
CA ALA A 47 -0.56 -15.10 -8.32
C ALA A 47 -1.16 -16.42 -7.80
N VAL A 48 -0.61 -16.90 -6.68
CA VAL A 48 -1.13 -18.06 -5.96
C VAL A 48 -1.53 -17.61 -4.56
N PRO A 49 -2.49 -18.28 -3.92
CA PRO A 49 -2.84 -18.01 -2.53
C PRO A 49 -1.61 -18.11 -1.63
N TRP A 50 -1.56 -17.28 -0.60
CA TRP A 50 -0.48 -17.33 0.39
C TRP A 50 -0.45 -18.70 1.09
N PRO A 51 0.63 -19.46 0.98
CA PRO A 51 0.71 -20.81 1.55
C PRO A 51 1.23 -20.83 2.99
N GLY A 52 1.66 -19.67 3.52
CA GLY A 52 2.32 -19.57 4.81
C GLY A 52 1.34 -19.38 5.99
N GLU A 53 1.91 -19.07 7.14
CA GLU A 53 1.14 -18.83 8.36
C GLU A 53 0.21 -17.62 8.24
N ARG A 54 -0.85 -17.60 9.04
CA ARG A 54 -1.77 -16.47 9.14
C ARG A 54 -1.08 -15.29 9.80
N TRP A 55 -1.46 -14.08 9.35
CA TRP A 55 -1.05 -12.84 9.99
C TRP A 55 -1.50 -12.79 11.45
N ARG A 56 -0.57 -12.41 12.33
CA ARG A 56 -0.83 -12.06 13.72
C ARG A 56 -0.24 -10.67 13.96
N GLY A 57 -1.08 -9.69 14.03
CA GLY A 57 -0.69 -8.30 14.24
C GLY A 57 -0.40 -7.95 15.70
N PRO A 58 0.02 -6.71 15.94
CA PRO A 58 0.16 -6.15 17.29
C PRO A 58 -1.16 -6.20 18.06
N ARG A 59 -1.08 -6.28 19.38
CA ARG A 59 -2.25 -6.24 20.27
C ARG A 59 -2.95 -4.89 20.13
N THR A 60 -4.26 -4.86 20.39
CA THR A 60 -5.09 -3.66 20.26
C THR A 60 -4.59 -2.49 21.13
N ASP A 61 -4.04 -2.78 22.29
CA ASP A 61 -3.52 -1.80 23.24
C ASP A 61 -2.15 -1.21 22.85
N GLN A 62 -1.50 -1.74 21.81
CA GLN A 62 -0.20 -1.27 21.30
C GLN A 62 -0.31 -0.24 20.16
N TRP A 63 -1.52 0.03 19.69
CA TRP A 63 -1.73 0.95 18.59
C TRP A 63 -1.81 2.40 19.06
N THR A 64 -1.11 3.28 18.36
CA THR A 64 -1.23 4.72 18.46
C THR A 64 -1.90 5.28 17.21
N THR A 65 -2.49 6.46 17.31
CA THR A 65 -3.18 7.12 16.19
C THR A 65 -2.67 8.54 16.01
N SER A 66 -2.57 9.00 14.76
CA SER A 66 -2.22 10.40 14.44
C SER A 66 -3.36 11.37 14.70
N LEU A 67 -4.61 10.90 14.75
CA LEU A 67 -5.80 11.67 15.08
C LEU A 67 -6.62 10.88 16.09
N ASP A 68 -6.89 11.45 17.25
CA ASP A 68 -7.89 10.91 18.17
C ASP A 68 -9.31 11.15 17.62
N GLN A 69 -10.32 10.67 18.35
CA GLN A 69 -11.71 10.81 17.92
C GLN A 69 -12.11 12.29 17.79
N ALA A 70 -11.76 13.12 18.75
CA ALA A 70 -12.16 14.53 18.77
C ALA A 70 -11.53 15.31 17.60
N ALA A 71 -10.24 15.08 17.33
CA ALA A 71 -9.53 15.69 16.21
C ALA A 71 -10.08 15.20 14.85
N PHE A 72 -10.43 13.90 14.74
CA PHE A 72 -11.05 13.38 13.53
C PHE A 72 -12.42 14.00 13.27
N GLU A 73 -13.28 14.08 14.28
CA GLU A 73 -14.60 14.72 14.17
C GLU A 73 -14.50 16.21 13.85
N ALA A 74 -13.50 16.93 14.41
CA ALA A 74 -13.23 18.32 14.06
C ALA A 74 -12.85 18.45 12.57
N GLY A 75 -11.90 17.63 12.09
CA GLY A 75 -11.52 17.62 10.68
C GLY A 75 -12.69 17.33 9.73
N VAL A 76 -13.61 16.45 10.12
CA VAL A 76 -14.83 16.19 9.33
C VAL A 76 -15.72 17.44 9.27
N ARG A 77 -15.88 18.17 10.37
CA ARG A 77 -16.65 19.45 10.39
C ARG A 77 -16.02 20.49 9.46
N ASP A 78 -14.69 20.68 9.56
CA ASP A 78 -13.95 21.64 8.74
C ASP A 78 -14.09 21.33 7.24
N ILE A 79 -13.99 20.04 6.87
CA ILE A 79 -14.18 19.59 5.49
C ILE A 79 -15.61 19.89 5.00
N ARG A 80 -16.62 19.60 5.81
CA ARG A 80 -18.02 19.89 5.45
C ARG A 80 -18.26 21.38 5.24
N GLU A 81 -17.67 22.24 6.07
CA GLU A 81 -17.72 23.69 5.90
C GLU A 81 -17.01 24.14 4.61
N ALA A 82 -15.83 23.59 4.31
CA ALA A 82 -15.10 23.88 3.07
C ALA A 82 -15.89 23.46 1.82
N ILE A 83 -16.55 22.30 1.86
CA ILE A 83 -17.47 21.87 0.78
C ILE A 83 -18.63 22.85 0.65
N GLY A 84 -19.24 23.27 1.79
CA GLY A 84 -20.36 24.22 1.79
C GLY A 84 -20.00 25.60 1.22
N ARG A 85 -18.74 26.03 1.37
CA ARG A 85 -18.23 27.27 0.75
C ARG A 85 -17.82 27.10 -0.72
N GLY A 86 -17.71 25.89 -1.22
CA GLY A 86 -17.23 25.58 -2.57
C GLY A 86 -15.69 25.60 -2.71
N ASP A 87 -14.95 25.59 -1.62
CA ASP A 87 -13.48 25.55 -1.63
C ASP A 87 -12.96 24.22 -2.18
N VAL A 88 -13.67 23.14 -1.85
CA VAL A 88 -13.38 21.76 -2.34
C VAL A 88 -14.71 21.04 -2.60
N TYR A 89 -14.70 20.02 -3.45
CA TYR A 89 -15.88 19.18 -3.68
C TYR A 89 -15.80 17.83 -2.95
N GLN A 90 -14.57 17.38 -2.64
CA GLN A 90 -14.30 16.14 -1.92
C GLN A 90 -12.96 16.24 -1.20
N VAL A 91 -12.86 15.66 -0.01
CA VAL A 91 -11.62 15.49 0.76
C VAL A 91 -11.65 14.14 1.47
N ASN A 92 -10.57 13.38 1.37
CA ASN A 92 -10.38 12.17 2.15
C ASN A 92 -9.60 12.49 3.43
N LEU A 93 -10.29 12.49 4.58
CA LEU A 93 -9.63 12.61 5.87
C LEU A 93 -9.03 11.27 6.27
N THR A 94 -7.72 11.20 6.35
CA THR A 94 -6.99 9.98 6.71
C THR A 94 -6.39 10.07 8.10
N ARG A 95 -6.19 8.94 8.74
CA ARG A 95 -5.40 8.82 9.96
C ARG A 95 -4.37 7.70 9.83
N ARG A 96 -3.23 7.87 10.47
CA ARG A 96 -2.20 6.84 10.57
C ARG A 96 -2.33 6.12 11.91
N LEU A 97 -2.44 4.82 11.85
CA LEU A 97 -2.30 3.93 13.01
C LEU A 97 -0.89 3.35 13.00
N SER A 98 -0.21 3.35 14.13
CA SER A 98 1.15 2.83 14.28
C SER A 98 1.23 1.89 15.47
N ALA A 99 1.91 0.78 15.28
CA ALA A 99 2.20 -0.17 16.36
C ALA A 99 3.54 -0.86 16.11
N PRO A 100 4.27 -1.25 17.14
CA PRO A 100 5.48 -2.04 16.99
C PRO A 100 5.16 -3.39 16.34
N HIS A 101 5.95 -3.76 15.34
CA HIS A 101 5.92 -5.10 14.76
C HIS A 101 7.24 -5.81 15.08
N VAL A 102 7.28 -6.55 16.18
CA VAL A 102 8.46 -7.30 16.62
C VAL A 102 8.22 -8.78 16.37
N PRO A 103 8.88 -9.40 15.39
CA PRO A 103 8.78 -10.83 15.16
C PRO A 103 9.11 -11.61 16.43
N GLY A 104 8.27 -12.59 16.78
CA GLY A 104 8.44 -13.41 18.00
C GLY A 104 7.79 -12.84 19.27
N ALA A 105 7.38 -11.58 19.33
CA ALA A 105 6.68 -10.97 20.48
C ALA A 105 5.16 -11.06 20.38
N GLY A 106 4.62 -12.20 19.96
CA GLY A 106 3.19 -12.41 19.74
C GLY A 106 2.67 -11.90 18.39
N THR A 107 3.54 -11.26 17.60
CA THR A 107 3.30 -10.91 16.20
C THR A 107 3.98 -11.93 15.29
N SER A 108 3.32 -12.37 14.26
CA SER A 108 3.90 -13.28 13.28
C SER A 108 3.30 -13.02 11.91
N GLY A 109 4.05 -13.37 10.92
CA GLY A 109 3.63 -13.32 9.54
C GLY A 109 4.41 -12.31 8.71
N ASP A 110 4.63 -12.73 7.49
CA ASP A 110 5.17 -11.92 6.42
C ASP A 110 4.13 -10.88 5.99
N ILE A 111 4.57 -9.81 5.32
CA ILE A 111 3.67 -8.84 4.70
C ILE A 111 2.67 -9.49 3.73
N ALA A 112 3.03 -10.63 3.11
CA ALA A 112 2.12 -11.40 2.28
C ALA A 112 0.99 -12.05 3.09
N ALA A 113 1.24 -12.44 4.34
CA ALA A 113 0.20 -12.91 5.27
C ALA A 113 -0.77 -11.78 5.65
N LEU A 114 -0.28 -10.55 5.84
CA LEU A 114 -1.13 -9.37 6.01
C LEU A 114 -1.96 -9.12 4.76
N GLY A 115 -1.36 -9.18 3.57
CA GLY A 115 -2.07 -9.05 2.30
C GLY A 115 -3.19 -10.09 2.14
N ALA A 116 -2.93 -11.34 2.52
CA ALA A 116 -3.94 -12.40 2.51
C ALA A 116 -5.07 -12.14 3.51
N ALA A 117 -4.75 -11.64 4.70
CA ALA A 117 -5.76 -11.26 5.71
C ALA A 117 -6.63 -10.09 5.23
N LEU A 118 -6.02 -9.07 4.61
CA LEU A 118 -6.75 -7.95 4.00
C LEU A 118 -7.67 -8.44 2.87
N ALA A 119 -7.17 -9.29 1.98
CA ALA A 119 -7.97 -9.83 0.87
C ALA A 119 -9.18 -10.65 1.35
N ALA A 120 -9.06 -11.34 2.49
CA ALA A 120 -10.16 -12.10 3.09
C ALA A 120 -11.20 -11.21 3.79
N GLY A 121 -10.76 -10.14 4.47
CA GLY A 121 -11.64 -9.27 5.27
C GLY A 121 -12.13 -8.01 4.54
N ASN A 122 -11.36 -7.54 3.56
CA ASN A 122 -11.64 -6.35 2.76
C ASN A 122 -11.13 -6.54 1.33
N PRO A 123 -11.79 -7.37 0.51
CA PRO A 123 -11.38 -7.57 -0.88
C PRO A 123 -11.45 -6.25 -1.65
N ALA A 124 -10.36 -5.91 -2.31
CA ALA A 124 -10.21 -4.65 -3.03
C ALA A 124 -9.64 -4.89 -4.44
N PRO A 125 -10.18 -4.23 -5.48
CA PRO A 125 -9.81 -4.48 -6.87
C PRO A 125 -8.35 -4.08 -7.18
N TYR A 126 -7.79 -3.15 -6.44
CA TYR A 126 -6.41 -2.68 -6.62
C TYR A 126 -5.51 -3.09 -5.45
N ALA A 127 -5.79 -4.28 -4.89
CA ALA A 127 -4.96 -4.84 -3.82
C ALA A 127 -3.55 -5.17 -4.34
N ALA A 128 -2.56 -4.88 -3.51
CA ALA A 128 -1.17 -5.16 -3.82
C ALA A 128 -0.37 -5.55 -2.58
N VAL A 129 0.62 -6.41 -2.78
CA VAL A 129 1.65 -6.70 -1.78
C VAL A 129 3.00 -6.49 -2.45
N VAL A 130 3.79 -5.58 -1.92
CA VAL A 130 5.15 -5.29 -2.39
C VAL A 130 6.11 -5.55 -1.23
N ARG A 131 7.14 -6.34 -1.49
CA ARG A 131 8.24 -6.59 -0.56
C ARG A 131 9.56 -6.48 -1.30
N VAL A 132 10.39 -5.54 -0.88
CA VAL A 132 11.71 -5.27 -1.44
C VAL A 132 12.71 -5.18 -0.30
N PRO A 133 13.31 -6.32 0.14
CA PRO A 133 14.21 -6.33 1.29
C PRO A 133 15.41 -5.39 1.14
N GLY A 134 15.94 -5.23 -0.08
CA GLY A 134 17.06 -4.31 -0.36
C GLY A 134 16.73 -2.82 -0.16
N ALA A 135 15.44 -2.45 -0.08
CA ALA A 135 14.98 -1.10 0.23
C ALA A 135 14.29 -1.02 1.60
N ASP A 136 14.36 -2.07 2.43
CA ASP A 136 13.60 -2.20 3.69
C ASP A 136 12.10 -1.87 3.53
N LEU A 137 11.54 -2.24 2.37
CA LEU A 137 10.18 -1.92 1.99
C LEU A 137 9.28 -3.15 2.07
N ALA A 138 8.19 -3.03 2.83
CA ALA A 138 7.11 -4.00 2.88
C ALA A 138 5.75 -3.29 2.97
N VAL A 139 4.92 -3.42 1.94
CA VAL A 139 3.61 -2.78 1.84
C VAL A 139 2.55 -3.82 1.48
N ALA A 140 1.43 -3.82 2.20
CA ALA A 140 0.19 -4.48 1.80
C ALA A 140 -0.90 -3.42 1.65
N SER A 141 -1.47 -3.32 0.47
CA SER A 141 -2.50 -2.35 0.12
C SER A 141 -3.82 -3.06 -0.18
N ALA A 142 -4.93 -2.50 0.30
CA ALA A 142 -6.29 -2.88 -0.04
C ALA A 142 -7.02 -1.65 -0.61
N SER A 143 -6.49 -1.09 -1.70
CA SER A 143 -7.07 0.10 -2.35
C SER A 143 -8.34 -0.24 -3.11
N PRO A 144 -9.47 0.42 -2.82
CA PRO A 144 -10.70 0.25 -3.57
C PRO A 144 -10.70 1.05 -4.90
N GLU A 145 -9.78 1.97 -5.05
CA GLU A 145 -9.76 2.96 -6.14
C GLU A 145 -8.44 2.94 -6.90
N GLN A 146 -8.52 3.17 -8.20
CA GLN A 146 -7.37 3.33 -9.08
C GLN A 146 -6.92 4.78 -9.05
N PHE A 147 -5.64 5.00 -8.72
CA PHE A 147 -5.08 6.35 -8.77
C PHE A 147 -4.86 6.82 -10.22
N LEU A 148 -4.15 6.02 -11.01
CA LEU A 148 -3.82 6.35 -12.39
C LEU A 148 -3.53 5.07 -13.18
N ARG A 149 -4.00 5.03 -14.43
CA ARG A 149 -3.64 4.01 -15.42
C ARG A 149 -3.24 4.68 -16.71
N ARG A 150 -2.16 4.21 -17.32
CA ARG A 150 -1.74 4.63 -18.67
C ARG A 150 -1.59 3.41 -19.57
N GLU A 151 -2.15 3.52 -20.78
CA GLU A 151 -1.92 2.56 -21.87
C GLU A 151 -1.62 3.36 -23.14
N GLY A 152 -0.37 3.30 -23.62
CA GLY A 152 0.08 4.16 -24.72
C GLY A 152 -0.11 5.63 -24.38
N ASP A 153 -0.91 6.34 -25.17
CA ASP A 153 -1.19 7.77 -25.03
C ASP A 153 -2.47 8.07 -24.22
N ARG A 154 -3.14 7.04 -23.72
CA ARG A 154 -4.37 7.20 -22.93
C ARG A 154 -4.08 7.08 -21.45
N VAL A 155 -4.68 7.96 -20.66
CA VAL A 155 -4.61 8.01 -19.20
C VAL A 155 -6.01 7.99 -18.61
N TRP A 156 -6.21 7.24 -17.53
CA TRP A 156 -7.45 7.15 -16.74
C TRP A 156 -7.15 7.35 -15.25
N SER A 157 -8.11 7.89 -14.55
CA SER A 157 -8.13 7.99 -13.08
C SER A 157 -9.50 7.58 -12.55
#